data_779db2f1fe6ef960cd89551fd70f70ad
#
_entry.id   779db2f1fe6ef960cd89551fd70f70ad
#
_cell.length_a   1.000
_cell.length_b   1.000
_cell.length_c   1.000
_cell.angle_alpha   90.00
_cell.angle_beta   90.00
_cell.angle_gamma   90.00
#
_symmetry.space_group_name_H-M   'P 1'
#
loop_
_entity.id
_entity.type
_entity.pdbx_description
1 polymer ?
#
loop_
_entity_poly.entity_id
_entity_poly.type
_entity_poly.pdbx_seq_one_letter_code
_entity_poly.pdbx_strand_id
1 'polypeptide(L)'
;GIRFDDAMQMLDACNGLSLNDAYWVVPDGSKAMFAEKNLYENPFDELVATVAFSGVIDTSRVPEGLSGELTTSGQFPKAWRVVDGERYLYKAGAPNSNGLEPHAEHYAAQLAEALGFSHASYDLARWHGELCSASPLFTSRDTGFATFSSMFGTLSFDEVAAVYVEQGTEAFERFSEMTVFDALIANDDRHLGNFGFLFDNRTRSLVSAAPIFDNNLSLFIRDIDAGLTVSDLARSAAWYKSPSNVLLDYQAKRVMTDDLRDRLATLRGFEFAPHPDFPLDEWYTELLSGYIRLRLEALLGLS
;
A
#
# COMPACT_ATOMS: atom_id res chain seq x y z
N GLY A 1 6.58 -3.62 17.12
CA GLY A 1 5.50 -2.80 17.66
C GLY A 1 5.24 -3.10 19.14
N ILE A 2 4.58 -2.21 19.84
CA ILE A 2 4.14 -2.44 21.23
C ILE A 2 3.15 -3.60 21.21
N ARG A 3 3.35 -4.59 22.10
CA ARG A 3 2.38 -5.66 22.32
C ARG A 3 1.50 -5.29 23.50
N PHE A 4 0.21 -5.30 23.28
CA PHE A 4 -0.80 -5.21 24.33
C PHE A 4 -1.25 -6.63 24.70
N ASP A 5 -1.42 -6.89 25.99
CA ASP A 5 -1.83 -8.21 26.47
C ASP A 5 -3.32 -8.48 26.19
N ASP A 6 -4.13 -7.42 26.01
CA ASP A 6 -5.52 -7.52 25.59
C ASP A 6 -6.00 -6.28 24.80
N ALA A 7 -7.15 -6.42 24.13
CA ALA A 7 -7.76 -5.37 23.31
C ALA A 7 -8.22 -4.17 24.15
N MET A 8 -8.55 -4.34 25.42
CA MET A 8 -8.97 -3.24 26.30
C MET A 8 -7.81 -2.32 26.64
N GLN A 9 -6.61 -2.89 26.93
CA GLN A 9 -5.40 -2.08 27.14
C GLN A 9 -5.05 -1.26 25.90
N MET A 10 -5.23 -1.83 24.70
CA MET A 10 -5.04 -1.11 23.47
C MET A 10 -6.05 0.03 23.31
N LEU A 11 -7.33 -0.21 23.57
CA LEU A 11 -8.37 0.81 23.51
C LEU A 11 -8.13 1.93 24.54
N ASP A 12 -7.76 1.60 25.76
CA ASP A 12 -7.44 2.57 26.80
C ASP A 12 -6.23 3.44 26.42
N ALA A 13 -5.25 2.87 25.72
CA ALA A 13 -4.05 3.57 25.31
C ALA A 13 -4.27 4.52 24.12
N CYS A 14 -5.05 4.12 23.12
CA CYS A 14 -5.20 4.86 21.86
C CYS A 14 -6.63 5.36 21.58
N ASN A 15 -7.59 5.12 22.47
CA ASN A 15 -9.00 5.45 22.27
C ASN A 15 -9.60 4.89 20.97
N GLY A 16 -9.01 3.85 20.38
CA GLY A 16 -9.40 3.31 19.09
C GLY A 16 -9.14 4.25 17.91
N LEU A 17 -8.40 5.35 18.11
CA LEU A 17 -8.10 6.31 17.05
C LEU A 17 -7.22 5.68 15.97
N SER A 18 -7.56 5.97 14.72
CA SER A 18 -6.78 5.56 13.55
C SER A 18 -6.80 6.65 12.48
N LEU A 19 -5.98 6.50 11.44
CA LEU A 19 -6.07 7.31 10.22
C LEU A 19 -6.86 6.60 9.12
N ASN A 20 -7.50 5.48 9.43
CA ASN A 20 -8.40 4.78 8.51
C ASN A 20 -9.84 5.25 8.61
N ASP A 21 -10.21 5.86 9.75
CA ASP A 21 -11.57 6.34 9.99
C ASP A 21 -11.60 7.48 11.03
N ALA A 22 -12.78 8.04 11.29
CA ALA A 22 -12.99 9.09 12.29
C ALA A 22 -13.75 8.59 13.53
N TYR A 23 -13.69 7.29 13.81
CA TYR A 23 -14.30 6.70 15.00
C TYR A 23 -13.31 6.64 16.16
N TRP A 24 -13.86 6.69 17.37
CA TRP A 24 -13.08 6.56 18.59
C TRP A 24 -13.91 6.01 19.75
N VAL A 25 -13.23 5.54 20.77
CA VAL A 25 -13.84 4.99 21.96
C VAL A 25 -13.29 5.73 23.18
N VAL A 26 -14.18 6.19 24.05
CA VAL A 26 -13.81 6.84 25.31
C VAL A 26 -14.59 6.22 26.46
N PRO A 27 -14.02 6.18 27.68
CA PRO A 27 -14.74 5.75 28.88
C PRO A 27 -16.01 6.58 29.11
N ASP A 28 -17.04 5.95 29.66
CA ASP A 28 -18.27 6.64 30.01
C ASP A 28 -17.98 7.80 31.00
N GLY A 29 -18.61 8.95 30.75
CA GLY A 29 -18.37 10.16 31.53
C GLY A 29 -17.06 10.91 31.18
N SER A 30 -16.29 10.47 30.22
CA SER A 30 -15.11 11.20 29.72
C SER A 30 -15.51 12.59 29.22
N LYS A 31 -14.65 13.60 29.50
CA LYS A 31 -14.78 14.96 28.97
C LYS A 31 -13.89 15.18 27.72
N ALA A 32 -13.17 14.17 27.28
CA ALA A 32 -12.33 14.27 26.09
C ALA A 32 -13.18 14.62 24.85
N MET A 33 -12.64 15.46 23.97
CA MET A 33 -13.29 15.86 22.74
C MET A 33 -12.52 15.29 21.53
N PHE A 34 -13.23 14.74 20.55
CA PHE A 34 -12.61 14.20 19.34
C PHE A 34 -11.71 15.22 18.63
N ALA A 35 -12.14 16.48 18.58
CA ALA A 35 -11.35 17.57 17.98
C ALA A 35 -9.95 17.76 18.62
N GLU A 36 -9.80 17.40 19.90
CA GLU A 36 -8.54 17.54 20.65
C GLU A 36 -7.65 16.29 20.55
N LYS A 37 -8.17 15.19 20.06
CA LYS A 37 -7.51 13.89 20.11
C LYS A 37 -7.33 13.21 18.74
N ASN A 38 -8.16 13.59 17.74
CA ASN A 38 -8.10 12.93 16.43
C ASN A 38 -6.72 13.08 15.78
N LEU A 39 -6.34 12.07 14.99
CA LEU A 39 -5.03 11.99 14.34
C LEU A 39 -4.96 12.82 13.05
N TYR A 40 -6.08 13.33 12.54
CA TYR A 40 -6.12 14.14 11.31
C TYR A 40 -5.70 15.59 11.53
N GLU A 41 -5.98 16.15 12.70
CA GLU A 41 -5.81 17.59 13.00
C GLU A 41 -4.76 17.84 14.09
N ASN A 42 -4.43 16.82 14.88
CA ASN A 42 -3.50 16.96 16.01
C ASN A 42 -2.10 16.43 15.65
N PRO A 43 -1.04 16.96 16.28
CA PRO A 43 0.32 16.48 16.04
C PRO A 43 0.49 15.05 16.52
N PHE A 44 1.39 14.31 15.86
CA PHE A 44 1.85 13.00 16.31
C PHE A 44 2.92 13.14 17.39
N ASP A 45 2.95 12.19 18.32
CA ASP A 45 4.05 12.06 19.26
C ASP A 45 5.24 11.40 18.56
N GLU A 46 6.33 12.16 18.32
CA GLU A 46 7.50 11.67 17.61
C GLU A 46 8.23 10.55 18.36
N LEU A 47 8.13 10.50 19.68
CA LEU A 47 8.67 9.40 20.47
C LEU A 47 7.90 8.09 20.18
N VAL A 48 6.56 8.18 20.12
CA VAL A 48 5.71 7.04 19.79
C VAL A 48 5.96 6.57 18.36
N ALA A 49 6.08 7.49 17.41
CA ALA A 49 6.43 7.18 16.03
C ALA A 49 7.80 6.47 15.93
N THR A 50 8.80 6.96 16.68
CA THR A 50 10.12 6.32 16.77
C THR A 50 10.05 4.91 17.34
N VAL A 51 9.28 4.70 18.39
CA VAL A 51 9.08 3.37 19.00
C VAL A 51 8.35 2.42 18.04
N ALA A 52 7.31 2.90 17.37
CA ALA A 52 6.57 2.11 16.39
C ALA A 52 7.47 1.67 15.23
N PHE A 53 8.36 2.53 14.79
CA PHE A 53 9.30 2.27 13.70
C PHE A 53 10.47 1.36 14.11
N SER A 54 11.13 1.64 15.23
CA SER A 54 12.35 0.94 15.65
C SER A 54 12.09 -0.38 16.37
N GLY A 55 10.88 -0.57 16.89
CA GLY A 55 10.53 -1.72 17.73
C GLY A 55 11.22 -1.73 19.11
N VAL A 56 12.00 -0.70 19.44
CA VAL A 56 12.72 -0.58 20.72
C VAL A 56 11.83 0.18 21.71
N ILE A 57 11.39 -0.49 22.77
CA ILE A 57 10.60 0.12 23.84
C ILE A 57 11.51 0.36 25.03
N ASP A 58 11.79 1.64 25.34
CA ASP A 58 12.12 2.05 26.69
C ASP A 58 10.79 2.33 27.42
N THR A 59 10.26 1.30 28.08
CA THR A 59 8.96 1.37 28.76
C THR A 59 8.90 2.43 29.86
N SER A 60 10.03 2.97 30.29
CA SER A 60 10.09 4.04 31.30
C SER A 60 9.68 5.43 30.77
N ARG A 61 9.53 5.58 29.45
CA ARG A 61 9.27 6.85 28.77
C ARG A 61 8.00 6.88 27.92
N VAL A 62 7.17 5.83 27.98
CA VAL A 62 5.93 5.77 27.21
C VAL A 62 4.92 6.71 27.89
N PRO A 63 4.47 7.80 27.23
CA PRO A 63 3.49 8.71 27.80
C PRO A 63 2.14 8.01 28.06
N GLU A 64 1.43 8.41 29.12
CA GLU A 64 0.00 8.09 29.26
C GLU A 64 -0.76 8.69 28.08
N GLY A 65 -1.48 7.86 27.31
CA GLY A 65 -2.25 8.27 26.14
C GLY A 65 -1.51 8.04 24.82
N LEU A 66 -0.98 6.82 24.63
CA LEU A 66 -0.42 6.37 23.35
C LEU A 66 -1.42 6.63 22.22
N SER A 67 -0.96 7.36 21.19
CA SER A 67 -1.79 7.64 20.02
C SER A 67 -1.98 6.42 19.13
N GLY A 68 -3.01 6.45 18.28
CA GLY A 68 -3.32 5.39 17.31
C GLY A 68 -2.22 5.11 16.27
N GLU A 69 -1.11 5.84 16.28
CA GLU A 69 0.09 5.64 15.47
C GLU A 69 0.69 4.23 15.61
N LEU A 70 0.42 3.55 16.73
CA LEU A 70 0.86 2.18 16.98
C LEU A 70 -0.01 1.12 16.32
N THR A 71 -1.13 1.51 15.74
CA THR A 71 -2.11 0.56 15.17
C THR A 71 -1.83 0.19 13.72
N THR A 72 -0.72 0.64 13.11
CA THR A 72 -0.35 0.22 11.76
C THR A 72 -0.08 -1.29 11.72
N SER A 73 -0.92 -2.04 10.99
CA SER A 73 -0.76 -3.48 10.78
C SER A 73 0.39 -3.76 9.80
N GLY A 74 1.08 -4.90 9.96
CA GLY A 74 2.09 -5.41 9.02
C GLY A 74 3.48 -5.59 9.64
N GLN A 75 4.38 -6.26 8.89
CA GLN A 75 5.68 -6.73 9.37
C GLN A 75 6.83 -5.74 9.18
N PHE A 76 6.63 -4.69 8.35
CA PHE A 76 7.65 -3.70 8.03
C PHE A 76 7.70 -2.59 9.08
N PRO A 77 8.91 -2.06 9.43
CA PRO A 77 9.02 -0.85 10.23
C PRO A 77 8.30 0.30 9.55
N LYS A 78 7.34 0.91 10.23
CA LYS A 78 6.55 2.03 9.68
C LYS A 78 6.01 2.93 10.76
N ALA A 79 5.86 4.20 10.43
CA ALA A 79 5.23 5.19 11.29
C ALA A 79 4.61 6.32 10.46
N TRP A 80 3.57 6.91 11.02
CA TRP A 80 3.03 8.16 10.52
C TRP A 80 3.88 9.34 10.97
N ARG A 81 4.08 10.30 10.08
CA ARG A 81 4.78 11.55 10.35
C ARG A 81 4.01 12.74 9.81
N VAL A 82 4.21 13.90 10.43
CA VAL A 82 3.75 15.18 9.89
C VAL A 82 4.97 15.89 9.30
N VAL A 83 4.93 16.17 8.01
CA VAL A 83 5.98 16.90 7.29
C VAL A 83 5.30 18.09 6.59
N ASP A 84 5.71 19.30 6.91
CA ASP A 84 5.15 20.55 6.37
C ASP A 84 3.61 20.66 6.52
N GLY A 85 3.07 20.08 7.59
CA GLY A 85 1.64 20.08 7.91
C GLY A 85 0.85 18.92 7.30
N GLU A 86 1.45 18.17 6.37
CA GLU A 86 0.83 17.02 5.73
C GLU A 86 1.24 15.70 6.41
N ARG A 87 0.38 14.70 6.35
CA ARG A 87 0.58 13.39 6.97
C ARG A 87 1.12 12.38 5.96
N TYR A 88 2.24 11.77 6.32
CA TYR A 88 2.92 10.76 5.51
C TYR A 88 3.11 9.47 6.29
N LEU A 89 2.84 8.35 5.65
CA LEU A 89 3.29 7.05 6.13
C LEU A 89 4.72 6.81 5.63
N TYR A 90 5.65 6.70 6.57
CA TYR A 90 7.03 6.26 6.31
C TYR A 90 7.12 4.76 6.55
N LYS A 91 7.63 4.02 5.56
CA LYS A 91 7.75 2.55 5.62
C LYS A 91 9.13 2.15 5.12
N ALA A 92 9.92 1.53 5.98
CA ALA A 92 11.23 1.00 5.62
C ALA A 92 11.13 -0.42 5.07
N GLY A 93 12.24 -0.92 4.52
CA GLY A 93 12.38 -2.32 4.14
C GLY A 93 12.35 -3.26 5.34
N ALA A 94 12.18 -4.55 5.10
CA ALA A 94 12.23 -5.56 6.15
C ALA A 94 13.64 -5.63 6.77
N PRO A 95 13.77 -5.86 8.09
CA PRO A 95 15.07 -5.84 8.77
C PRO A 95 16.12 -6.85 8.25
N ASN A 96 15.69 -7.89 7.55
CA ASN A 96 16.56 -8.93 7.00
C ASN A 96 16.46 -9.04 5.47
N SER A 97 15.95 -8.01 4.81
CA SER A 97 15.88 -7.93 3.35
C SER A 97 17.08 -7.18 2.78
N ASN A 98 17.08 -7.03 1.45
CA ASN A 98 18.05 -6.18 0.74
C ASN A 98 17.76 -4.68 0.89
N GLY A 99 16.66 -4.29 1.56
CA GLY A 99 16.28 -2.90 1.82
C GLY A 99 15.72 -2.15 0.61
N LEU A 100 15.34 -2.87 -0.44
CA LEU A 100 14.86 -2.29 -1.70
C LEU A 100 13.34 -2.09 -1.77
N GLU A 101 12.58 -2.55 -0.77
CA GLU A 101 11.11 -2.43 -0.75
C GLU A 101 10.61 -0.99 -0.92
N PRO A 102 11.27 0.05 -0.35
CA PRO A 102 10.89 1.44 -0.62
C PRO A 102 11.00 1.81 -2.11
N HIS A 103 12.02 1.31 -2.80
CA HIS A 103 12.17 1.54 -4.23
C HIS A 103 11.06 0.86 -5.05
N ALA A 104 10.61 -0.36 -4.65
CA ALA A 104 9.50 -1.01 -5.33
C ALA A 104 8.23 -0.16 -5.29
N GLU A 105 7.91 0.47 -4.13
CA GLU A 105 6.80 1.41 -4.01
C GLU A 105 6.94 2.62 -4.95
N HIS A 106 8.12 3.25 -4.96
CA HIS A 106 8.40 4.42 -5.78
C HIS A 106 8.33 4.11 -7.27
N TYR A 107 8.94 3.02 -7.73
CA TYR A 107 8.91 2.64 -9.15
C TYR A 107 7.54 2.11 -9.59
N ALA A 108 6.83 1.39 -8.74
CA ALA A 108 5.45 1.02 -9.02
C ALA A 108 4.55 2.26 -9.18
N ALA A 109 4.72 3.30 -8.34
CA ALA A 109 3.97 4.54 -8.48
C ALA A 109 4.24 5.25 -9.82
N GLN A 110 5.49 5.27 -10.33
CA GLN A 110 5.78 5.82 -11.66
C GLN A 110 4.99 5.12 -12.78
N LEU A 111 4.87 3.80 -12.73
CA LEU A 111 4.07 3.04 -13.69
C LEU A 111 2.58 3.32 -13.56
N ALA A 112 2.05 3.37 -12.33
CA ALA A 112 0.65 3.66 -12.09
C ALA A 112 0.27 5.08 -12.56
N GLU A 113 1.15 6.06 -12.33
CA GLU A 113 0.98 7.43 -12.83
C GLU A 113 1.00 7.47 -14.37
N ALA A 114 1.96 6.79 -15.01
CA ALA A 114 2.04 6.73 -16.48
C ALA A 114 0.81 6.08 -17.11
N LEU A 115 0.16 5.14 -16.42
CA LEU A 115 -1.10 4.51 -16.83
C LEU A 115 -2.33 5.37 -16.47
N GLY A 116 -2.19 6.43 -15.68
CA GLY A 116 -3.31 7.20 -15.14
C GLY A 116 -4.19 6.39 -14.19
N PHE A 117 -3.65 5.37 -13.51
CA PHE A 117 -4.37 4.61 -12.51
C PHE A 117 -4.48 5.38 -11.19
N SER A 118 -5.60 5.20 -10.48
CA SER A 118 -5.76 5.77 -9.14
C SER A 118 -4.82 5.03 -8.18
N HIS A 119 -3.81 5.71 -7.67
CA HIS A 119 -2.79 5.13 -6.80
C HIS A 119 -2.36 6.09 -5.70
N ALA A 120 -1.82 5.55 -4.61
CA ALA A 120 -1.09 6.33 -3.63
C ALA A 120 0.27 6.74 -4.24
N SER A 121 0.63 8.01 -4.10
CA SER A 121 1.96 8.47 -4.51
C SER A 121 3.02 8.03 -3.50
N TYR A 122 4.23 7.79 -3.98
CA TYR A 122 5.36 7.38 -3.15
C TYR A 122 6.62 8.14 -3.54
N ASP A 123 7.23 8.77 -2.55
CA ASP A 123 8.57 9.33 -2.64
C ASP A 123 9.54 8.53 -1.76
N LEU A 124 10.83 8.78 -1.89
CA LEU A 124 11.85 8.17 -1.04
C LEU A 124 12.39 9.20 -0.04
N ALA A 125 12.55 8.77 1.19
CA ALA A 125 13.07 9.62 2.25
C ALA A 125 13.93 8.81 3.22
N ARG A 126 14.85 9.47 3.93
CA ARG A 126 15.62 8.83 4.99
C ARG A 126 15.09 9.24 6.36
N TRP A 127 14.83 8.24 7.22
CA TRP A 127 14.40 8.47 8.58
C TRP A 127 15.06 7.48 9.54
N HIS A 128 15.60 7.95 10.65
CA HIS A 128 16.42 7.18 11.59
C HIS A 128 17.53 6.36 10.95
N GLY A 129 18.12 6.86 9.87
CA GLY A 129 19.17 6.17 9.13
C GLY A 129 18.69 5.19 8.07
N GLU A 130 17.44 4.77 8.11
CA GLU A 130 16.83 3.84 7.16
C GLU A 130 16.24 4.56 5.94
N LEU A 131 16.31 3.94 4.77
CA LEU A 131 15.57 4.37 3.59
C LEU A 131 14.12 3.94 3.72
N CYS A 132 13.22 4.87 3.50
CA CYS A 132 11.77 4.66 3.58
C CYS A 132 11.08 5.08 2.29
N SER A 133 10.02 4.41 1.93
CA SER A 133 8.97 5.02 1.11
C SER A 133 8.16 5.98 1.98
N ALA A 134 7.81 7.14 1.42
CA ALA A 134 6.98 8.16 2.05
C ALA A 134 5.73 8.39 1.19
N SER A 135 4.57 8.04 1.72
CA SER A 135 3.29 8.18 1.03
C SER A 135 2.36 9.10 1.79
N PRO A 136 1.78 10.13 1.15
CA PRO A 136 0.81 10.99 1.80
C PRO A 136 -0.44 10.20 2.16
N LEU A 137 -1.09 10.62 3.24
CA LEU A 137 -2.36 10.05 3.68
C LEU A 137 -3.44 10.28 2.61
N PHE A 138 -4.12 9.22 2.19
CA PHE A 138 -5.23 9.30 1.22
C PHE A 138 -6.63 9.28 1.88
N THR A 139 -6.70 9.16 3.20
CA THR A 139 -7.92 9.32 3.99
C THR A 139 -8.02 10.73 4.58
N SER A 140 -9.15 11.06 5.17
CA SER A 140 -9.38 12.33 5.83
C SER A 140 -10.36 12.16 6.99
N ARG A 141 -10.61 13.24 7.73
CA ARG A 141 -11.67 13.27 8.75
C ARG A 141 -13.05 12.90 8.19
N ASP A 142 -13.30 13.24 6.93
CA ASP A 142 -14.60 12.99 6.28
C ASP A 142 -14.64 11.68 5.49
N THR A 143 -13.48 11.20 5.05
CA THR A 143 -13.34 9.99 4.20
C THR A 143 -12.46 8.97 4.87
N GLY A 144 -13.02 7.83 5.23
CA GLY A 144 -12.33 6.68 5.79
C GLY A 144 -11.97 5.64 4.74
N PHE A 145 -11.15 4.69 5.14
CA PHE A 145 -10.76 3.51 4.35
C PHE A 145 -11.08 2.23 5.14
N ALA A 146 -11.74 1.30 4.48
CA ALA A 146 -11.93 -0.06 4.99
C ALA A 146 -11.30 -1.08 4.06
N THR A 147 -10.47 -1.96 4.62
CA THR A 147 -9.90 -3.06 3.85
C THR A 147 -10.99 -4.01 3.39
N PHE A 148 -10.79 -4.65 2.23
CA PHE A 148 -11.75 -5.65 1.73
C PHE A 148 -11.99 -6.76 2.77
N SER A 149 -10.91 -7.25 3.40
CA SER A 149 -11.01 -8.30 4.43
C SER A 149 -11.82 -7.87 5.67
N SER A 150 -11.75 -6.61 6.06
CA SER A 150 -12.53 -6.11 7.22
C SER A 150 -14.02 -6.02 6.94
N MET A 151 -14.39 -5.77 5.68
CA MET A 151 -15.79 -5.63 5.26
C MET A 151 -16.46 -6.97 4.91
N PHE A 152 -15.73 -7.85 4.22
CA PHE A 152 -16.30 -9.04 3.59
C PHE A 152 -15.65 -10.36 4.04
N GLY A 153 -14.60 -10.30 4.86
CA GLY A 153 -13.86 -11.50 5.27
C GLY A 153 -13.01 -12.08 4.15
N THR A 154 -12.88 -13.39 4.11
CA THR A 154 -12.07 -14.12 3.12
C THR A 154 -12.94 -14.61 1.97
N LEU A 155 -12.68 -14.14 0.77
CA LEU A 155 -13.37 -14.48 -0.47
C LEU A 155 -12.37 -14.92 -1.55
N SER A 156 -12.84 -15.73 -2.48
CA SER A 156 -12.10 -16.07 -3.70
C SER A 156 -12.01 -14.88 -4.66
N PHE A 157 -11.14 -14.96 -5.65
CA PHE A 157 -10.99 -13.91 -6.66
C PHE A 157 -12.31 -13.57 -7.38
N ASP A 158 -13.07 -14.59 -7.80
CA ASP A 158 -14.34 -14.39 -8.51
C ASP A 158 -15.41 -13.75 -7.60
N GLU A 159 -15.45 -14.11 -6.32
CA GLU A 159 -16.34 -13.48 -5.34
C GLU A 159 -15.95 -12.01 -5.07
N VAL A 160 -14.66 -11.72 -4.97
CA VAL A 160 -14.16 -10.34 -4.87
C VAL A 160 -14.60 -9.53 -6.08
N ALA A 161 -14.38 -10.05 -7.30
CA ALA A 161 -14.79 -9.39 -8.53
C ALA A 161 -16.31 -9.13 -8.55
N ALA A 162 -17.13 -10.08 -8.10
CA ALA A 162 -18.59 -9.92 -8.01
C ALA A 162 -18.99 -8.78 -7.06
N VAL A 163 -18.33 -8.64 -5.90
CA VAL A 163 -18.56 -7.50 -4.99
C VAL A 163 -18.28 -6.17 -5.69
N TYR A 164 -17.16 -6.05 -6.42
CA TYR A 164 -16.85 -4.82 -7.14
C TYR A 164 -17.84 -4.51 -8.26
N VAL A 165 -18.35 -5.53 -8.97
CA VAL A 165 -19.44 -5.37 -9.96
C VAL A 165 -20.72 -4.83 -9.30
N GLU A 166 -21.09 -5.34 -8.12
CA GLU A 166 -22.25 -4.87 -7.37
C GLU A 166 -22.12 -3.41 -6.91
N GLN A 167 -20.89 -2.92 -6.67
CA GLN A 167 -20.63 -1.53 -6.33
C GLN A 167 -20.67 -0.58 -7.55
N GLY A 168 -20.78 -1.13 -8.75
CA GLY A 168 -20.95 -0.35 -10.00
C GLY A 168 -19.73 -0.37 -10.92
N THR A 169 -19.93 0.20 -12.11
CA THR A 169 -18.94 0.16 -13.20
C THR A 169 -17.60 0.76 -12.80
N GLU A 170 -17.59 1.93 -12.17
CA GLU A 170 -16.36 2.59 -11.76
C GLU A 170 -15.58 1.75 -10.74
N ALA A 171 -16.25 1.15 -9.76
CA ALA A 171 -15.60 0.30 -8.78
C ALA A 171 -14.95 -0.92 -9.44
N PHE A 172 -15.66 -1.56 -10.38
CA PHE A 172 -15.12 -2.70 -11.12
C PHE A 172 -13.94 -2.31 -12.04
N GLU A 173 -13.98 -1.13 -12.66
CA GLU A 173 -12.86 -0.59 -13.44
C GLU A 173 -11.60 -0.43 -12.56
N ARG A 174 -11.74 0.15 -11.36
CA ARG A 174 -10.62 0.29 -10.41
C ARG A 174 -10.06 -1.06 -9.95
N PHE A 175 -10.93 -2.03 -9.71
CA PHE A 175 -10.49 -3.39 -9.40
C PHE A 175 -9.74 -4.04 -10.57
N SER A 176 -10.20 -3.82 -11.79
CA SER A 176 -9.58 -4.32 -13.00
C SER A 176 -8.22 -3.68 -13.24
N GLU A 177 -8.11 -2.35 -13.07
CA GLU A 177 -6.85 -1.61 -13.10
C GLU A 177 -5.83 -2.21 -12.12
N MET A 178 -6.20 -2.38 -10.86
CA MET A 178 -5.35 -2.95 -9.82
C MET A 178 -4.90 -4.38 -10.17
N THR A 179 -5.82 -5.23 -10.61
CA THR A 179 -5.53 -6.63 -10.93
C THR A 179 -4.56 -6.75 -12.12
N VAL A 180 -4.75 -5.96 -13.15
CA VAL A 180 -3.86 -5.91 -14.32
C VAL A 180 -2.50 -5.30 -13.93
N PHE A 181 -2.52 -4.30 -13.08
CA PHE A 181 -1.31 -3.67 -12.56
C PHE A 181 -0.46 -4.65 -11.76
N ASP A 182 -1.07 -5.42 -10.84
CA ASP A 182 -0.36 -6.45 -10.08
C ASP A 182 0.30 -7.49 -10.99
N ALA A 183 -0.36 -7.87 -12.08
CA ALA A 183 0.23 -8.75 -13.07
C ALA A 183 1.40 -8.08 -13.83
N LEU A 184 1.33 -6.78 -14.12
CA LEU A 184 2.38 -6.02 -14.79
C LEU A 184 3.63 -5.93 -13.92
N ILE A 185 3.49 -5.57 -12.65
CA ILE A 185 4.61 -5.36 -11.71
C ILE A 185 5.02 -6.63 -10.96
N ALA A 186 4.39 -7.78 -11.26
CA ALA A 186 4.60 -9.05 -10.56
C ALA A 186 4.40 -8.93 -9.04
N ASN A 187 3.33 -8.27 -8.60
CA ASN A 187 2.98 -8.13 -7.18
C ASN A 187 2.23 -9.38 -6.70
N ASP A 188 2.88 -10.22 -5.96
CA ASP A 188 2.32 -11.46 -5.41
C ASP A 188 1.72 -11.30 -4.00
N ASP A 189 1.75 -10.09 -3.43
CA ASP A 189 1.31 -9.81 -2.06
C ASP A 189 0.00 -9.00 -1.97
N ARG A 190 -0.79 -8.90 -3.05
CA ARG A 190 -2.09 -8.24 -3.03
C ARG A 190 -3.12 -9.07 -2.24
N HIS A 191 -2.93 -9.17 -0.93
CA HIS A 191 -3.91 -9.81 -0.05
C HIS A 191 -5.11 -8.87 0.24
N LEU A 192 -6.21 -9.43 0.76
CA LEU A 192 -7.48 -8.71 1.00
C LEU A 192 -7.38 -7.54 2.01
N GLY A 193 -6.23 -7.31 2.62
CA GLY A 193 -5.92 -6.16 3.46
C GLY A 193 -5.25 -5.01 2.70
N ASN A 194 -4.79 -5.23 1.45
CA ASN A 194 -4.05 -4.25 0.65
C ASN A 194 -4.92 -3.60 -0.43
N PHE A 195 -6.22 -3.71 -0.33
CA PHE A 195 -7.21 -2.99 -1.13
C PHE A 195 -8.57 -2.96 -0.40
N GLY A 196 -9.51 -2.18 -0.90
CA GLY A 196 -10.83 -2.04 -0.31
C GLY A 196 -11.54 -0.79 -0.81
N PHE A 197 -12.28 -0.14 0.07
CA PHE A 197 -13.15 0.97 -0.30
C PHE A 197 -12.93 2.19 0.59
N LEU A 198 -13.06 3.35 -0.01
CA LEU A 198 -13.25 4.61 0.71
C LEU A 198 -14.72 4.77 1.06
N PHE A 199 -14.98 5.29 2.24
CA PHE A 199 -16.35 5.55 2.70
C PHE A 199 -16.45 6.92 3.38
N ASP A 200 -17.63 7.49 3.36
CA ASP A 200 -17.96 8.71 4.10
C ASP A 200 -18.09 8.37 5.59
N ASN A 201 -17.26 8.99 6.43
CA ASN A 201 -17.20 8.71 7.86
C ASN A 201 -18.52 9.03 8.61
N ARG A 202 -19.33 9.95 8.09
CA ARG A 202 -20.58 10.37 8.70
C ARG A 202 -21.75 9.48 8.30
N THR A 203 -21.86 9.14 7.01
CA THR A 203 -23.00 8.37 6.46
C THR A 203 -22.71 6.87 6.40
N ARG A 204 -21.44 6.48 6.42
CA ARG A 204 -20.93 5.10 6.20
C ARG A 204 -21.20 4.56 4.80
N SER A 205 -21.59 5.45 3.87
CA SER A 205 -21.78 5.07 2.48
C SER A 205 -20.44 4.88 1.79
N LEU A 206 -20.33 3.88 0.92
CA LEU A 206 -19.15 3.72 0.07
C LEU A 206 -19.05 4.91 -0.90
N VAL A 207 -17.85 5.43 -1.07
CA VAL A 207 -17.55 6.58 -1.94
C VAL A 207 -16.91 6.10 -3.23
N SER A 208 -15.87 5.26 -3.12
CA SER A 208 -15.14 4.71 -4.26
C SER A 208 -14.29 3.51 -3.84
N ALA A 209 -13.74 2.77 -4.80
CA ALA A 209 -12.61 1.89 -4.51
C ALA A 209 -11.41 2.73 -4.02
N ALA A 210 -10.62 2.16 -3.12
CA ALA A 210 -9.39 2.80 -2.65
C ALA A 210 -8.35 2.90 -3.78
N PRO A 211 -7.44 3.89 -3.75
CA PRO A 211 -6.31 3.93 -4.68
C PRO A 211 -5.44 2.66 -4.53
N ILE A 212 -4.67 2.32 -5.55
CA ILE A 212 -3.67 1.25 -5.49
C ILE A 212 -2.57 1.66 -4.52
N PHE A 213 -2.26 0.83 -3.53
CA PHE A 213 -1.20 1.07 -2.54
C PHE A 213 -0.55 -0.27 -2.13
N ASP A 214 0.52 -0.21 -1.36
CA ASP A 214 1.26 -1.36 -0.82
C ASP A 214 1.79 -2.29 -1.94
N ASN A 215 2.75 -1.77 -2.73
CA ASN A 215 3.41 -2.47 -3.82
C ASN A 215 4.86 -2.85 -3.47
N ASN A 216 5.24 -2.83 -2.20
CA ASN A 216 6.62 -3.00 -1.74
C ASN A 216 7.22 -4.40 -2.01
N LEU A 217 6.40 -5.39 -2.31
CA LEU A 217 6.83 -6.75 -2.66
C LEU A 217 6.65 -7.06 -4.16
N SER A 218 6.65 -6.03 -4.99
CA SER A 218 6.59 -6.13 -6.45
C SER A 218 7.97 -5.98 -7.11
N LEU A 219 8.02 -6.00 -8.45
CA LEU A 219 9.21 -5.73 -9.25
C LEU A 219 10.42 -6.62 -8.88
N PHE A 220 10.15 -7.87 -8.46
CA PHE A 220 11.14 -8.88 -8.08
C PHE A 220 12.09 -8.46 -6.96
N ILE A 221 11.66 -7.52 -6.12
CA ILE A 221 12.52 -6.89 -5.11
C ILE A 221 13.21 -7.89 -4.18
N ARG A 222 12.58 -9.05 -3.93
CA ARG A 222 13.13 -10.11 -3.08
C ARG A 222 14.17 -10.98 -3.77
N ASP A 223 14.07 -11.12 -5.08
CA ASP A 223 14.78 -12.15 -5.84
C ASP A 223 15.79 -11.54 -6.84
N ILE A 224 15.96 -10.21 -6.82
CA ILE A 224 16.82 -9.54 -7.79
C ILE A 224 18.30 -9.88 -7.58
N ASP A 225 18.95 -10.27 -8.63
CA ASP A 225 20.38 -10.59 -8.70
C ASP A 225 20.94 -10.02 -10.00
N ALA A 226 22.17 -9.52 -9.97
CA ALA A 226 22.85 -8.94 -11.14
C ALA A 226 23.10 -9.95 -12.27
N GLY A 227 22.95 -11.25 -12.00
CA GLY A 227 23.03 -12.31 -13.02
C GLY A 227 21.73 -12.58 -13.76
N LEU A 228 20.60 -12.01 -13.32
CA LEU A 228 19.30 -12.21 -13.97
C LEU A 228 19.18 -11.41 -15.26
N THR A 229 18.48 -11.99 -16.22
CA THR A 229 18.14 -11.34 -17.49
C THR A 229 16.66 -10.93 -17.51
N VAL A 230 16.32 -10.00 -18.41
CA VAL A 230 14.93 -9.62 -18.69
C VAL A 230 14.05 -10.85 -18.97
N SER A 231 14.58 -11.83 -19.72
CA SER A 231 13.86 -13.05 -20.06
C SER A 231 13.62 -13.95 -18.84
N ASP A 232 14.53 -13.95 -17.86
CA ASP A 232 14.35 -14.71 -16.62
C ASP A 232 13.22 -14.10 -15.78
N LEU A 233 13.20 -12.76 -15.62
CA LEU A 233 12.12 -12.07 -14.90
C LEU A 233 10.77 -12.30 -15.58
N ALA A 234 10.67 -12.14 -16.89
CA ALA A 234 9.43 -12.35 -17.63
C ALA A 234 8.92 -13.80 -17.53
N ARG A 235 9.83 -14.76 -17.55
CA ARG A 235 9.49 -16.17 -17.35
C ARG A 235 8.98 -16.44 -15.92
N SER A 236 9.61 -15.84 -14.93
CA SER A 236 9.20 -15.95 -13.54
C SER A 236 7.84 -15.34 -13.31
N ALA A 237 7.56 -14.14 -13.85
CA ALA A 237 6.29 -13.44 -13.74
C ALA A 237 5.07 -14.28 -14.16
N ALA A 238 5.22 -15.11 -15.21
CA ALA A 238 4.14 -15.98 -15.69
C ALA A 238 3.68 -17.04 -14.66
N TRP A 239 4.50 -17.28 -13.62
CA TRP A 239 4.18 -18.24 -12.56
C TRP A 239 3.82 -17.59 -11.22
N TYR A 240 3.89 -16.26 -11.13
CA TYR A 240 3.49 -15.56 -9.91
C TYR A 240 2.00 -15.69 -9.66
N LYS A 241 1.69 -15.85 -8.38
CA LYS A 241 0.33 -16.05 -7.90
C LYS A 241 0.01 -15.03 -6.81
N SER A 242 -1.25 -14.63 -6.78
CA SER A 242 -1.79 -13.88 -5.65
C SER A 242 -1.79 -14.73 -4.36
N PRO A 243 -2.01 -14.13 -3.19
CA PRO A 243 -2.17 -14.86 -1.92
C PRO A 243 -3.31 -15.90 -1.93
N SER A 244 -4.29 -15.76 -2.83
CA SER A 244 -5.34 -16.76 -3.07
C SER A 244 -4.89 -17.95 -3.92
N ASN A 245 -3.58 -18.06 -4.23
CA ASN A 245 -2.96 -19.12 -5.03
C ASN A 245 -3.48 -19.20 -6.50
N VAL A 246 -3.91 -18.06 -7.05
CA VAL A 246 -4.35 -17.90 -8.45
C VAL A 246 -3.26 -17.18 -9.24
N LEU A 247 -2.94 -17.63 -10.44
CA LEU A 247 -1.96 -16.98 -11.32
C LEU A 247 -2.38 -15.53 -11.62
N LEU A 248 -1.43 -14.59 -11.52
CA LEU A 248 -1.69 -13.17 -11.81
C LEU A 248 -2.14 -12.97 -13.26
N ASP A 249 -1.57 -13.72 -14.22
CA ASP A 249 -1.99 -13.68 -15.62
C ASP A 249 -3.42 -14.13 -15.83
N TYR A 250 -3.84 -15.16 -15.10
CA TYR A 250 -5.23 -15.62 -15.15
C TYR A 250 -6.18 -14.55 -14.61
N GLN A 251 -5.83 -13.92 -13.48
CA GLN A 251 -6.63 -12.84 -12.91
C GLN A 251 -6.72 -11.63 -13.86
N ALA A 252 -5.57 -11.20 -14.42
CA ALA A 252 -5.52 -10.10 -15.39
C ALA A 252 -6.38 -10.40 -16.62
N LYS A 253 -6.28 -11.60 -17.18
CA LYS A 253 -7.12 -12.03 -18.32
C LYS A 253 -8.62 -11.94 -18.01
N ARG A 254 -9.04 -12.28 -16.80
CA ARG A 254 -10.46 -12.29 -16.38
C ARG A 254 -11.07 -10.89 -16.33
N VAL A 255 -10.27 -9.85 -16.11
CA VAL A 255 -10.74 -8.47 -15.94
C VAL A 255 -10.25 -7.52 -17.05
N MET A 256 -9.47 -8.03 -17.99
CA MET A 256 -8.90 -7.23 -19.09
C MET A 256 -10.00 -6.68 -19.99
N THR A 257 -10.01 -5.39 -20.20
CA THR A 257 -10.91 -4.67 -21.13
C THR A 257 -10.10 -4.07 -22.29
N ASP A 258 -10.78 -3.65 -23.34
CA ASP A 258 -10.12 -2.98 -24.48
C ASP A 258 -9.51 -1.64 -24.03
N ASP A 259 -10.19 -0.88 -23.16
CA ASP A 259 -9.65 0.35 -22.57
C ASP A 259 -8.35 0.09 -21.80
N LEU A 260 -8.30 -0.95 -20.96
CA LEU A 260 -7.08 -1.33 -20.25
C LEU A 260 -5.96 -1.75 -21.21
N ARG A 261 -6.28 -2.42 -22.32
CA ARG A 261 -5.28 -2.76 -23.36
C ARG A 261 -4.72 -1.48 -23.98
N ASP A 262 -5.59 -0.54 -24.34
CA ASP A 262 -5.16 0.74 -24.93
C ASP A 262 -4.29 1.53 -23.97
N ARG A 263 -4.66 1.60 -22.70
CA ARG A 263 -3.86 2.24 -21.64
C ARG A 263 -2.52 1.53 -21.43
N LEU A 264 -2.50 0.21 -21.35
CA LEU A 264 -1.24 -0.55 -21.27
C LEU A 264 -0.34 -0.24 -22.47
N ALA A 265 -0.89 -0.16 -23.67
CA ALA A 265 -0.11 0.12 -24.88
C ALA A 265 0.60 1.48 -24.84
N THR A 266 0.15 2.44 -24.03
CA THR A 266 0.83 3.73 -23.83
C THR A 266 2.19 3.59 -23.16
N LEU A 267 2.43 2.48 -22.42
CA LEU A 267 3.73 2.19 -21.80
C LEU A 267 4.80 1.71 -22.77
N ARG A 268 4.49 1.56 -24.08
CA ARG A 268 5.53 1.24 -25.07
C ARG A 268 6.59 2.33 -25.07
N GLY A 269 7.82 1.94 -24.75
CA GLY A 269 8.93 2.88 -24.62
C GLY A 269 9.06 3.52 -23.21
N PHE A 270 8.27 3.08 -22.25
CA PHE A 270 8.44 3.53 -20.86
C PHE A 270 9.81 3.09 -20.31
N GLU A 271 10.45 3.99 -19.60
CA GLU A 271 11.67 3.77 -18.83
C GLU A 271 11.51 4.40 -17.44
N PHE A 272 12.02 3.72 -16.43
CA PHE A 272 11.99 4.25 -15.08
C PHE A 272 12.94 5.44 -14.94
N ALA A 273 12.47 6.52 -14.31
CA ALA A 273 13.31 7.63 -13.93
C ALA A 273 14.00 7.32 -12.58
N PRO A 274 15.35 7.43 -12.50
CA PRO A 274 16.03 7.24 -11.22
C PRO A 274 15.64 8.33 -10.23
N HIS A 275 15.51 7.97 -8.94
CA HIS A 275 15.27 8.96 -7.90
C HIS A 275 16.53 9.85 -7.72
N PRO A 276 16.39 11.19 -7.64
CA PRO A 276 17.54 12.10 -7.64
C PRO A 276 18.48 11.89 -6.46
N ASP A 277 17.95 11.61 -5.27
CA ASP A 277 18.75 11.49 -4.04
C ASP A 277 19.04 10.04 -3.65
N PHE A 278 18.23 9.08 -4.12
CA PHE A 278 18.30 7.66 -3.77
C PHE A 278 18.14 6.78 -5.02
N PRO A 279 19.01 6.93 -6.04
CA PRO A 279 18.89 6.12 -7.25
C PRO A 279 19.18 4.64 -6.95
N LEU A 280 18.48 3.75 -7.65
CA LEU A 280 18.94 2.37 -7.79
C LEU A 280 20.14 2.32 -8.75
N ASP A 281 20.93 1.26 -8.65
CA ASP A 281 21.97 0.97 -9.62
C ASP A 281 21.39 0.96 -11.04
N GLU A 282 22.11 1.53 -12.01
CA GLU A 282 21.67 1.67 -13.39
C GLU A 282 21.29 0.31 -14.03
N TRP A 283 22.09 -0.73 -13.78
CA TRP A 283 21.80 -2.08 -14.29
C TRP A 283 20.42 -2.59 -13.83
N TYR A 284 19.99 -2.21 -12.61
CA TYR A 284 18.71 -2.64 -12.06
C TYR A 284 17.54 -1.92 -12.76
N THR A 285 17.63 -0.60 -12.89
CA THR A 285 16.59 0.19 -13.60
C THR A 285 16.48 -0.20 -15.08
N GLU A 286 17.60 -0.51 -15.75
CA GLU A 286 17.61 -1.05 -17.10
C GLU A 286 16.95 -2.42 -17.20
N LEU A 287 17.26 -3.33 -16.25
CA LEU A 287 16.66 -4.65 -16.16
C LEU A 287 15.14 -4.56 -15.96
N LEU A 288 14.68 -3.71 -15.05
CA LEU A 288 13.25 -3.50 -14.80
C LEU A 288 12.54 -2.87 -15.99
N SER A 289 13.13 -1.85 -16.62
CA SER A 289 12.58 -1.22 -17.84
C SER A 289 12.46 -2.23 -18.98
N GLY A 290 13.47 -3.07 -19.15
CA GLY A 290 13.44 -4.20 -20.10
C GLY A 290 12.35 -5.21 -19.77
N TYR A 291 12.20 -5.56 -18.49
CA TYR A 291 11.14 -6.44 -18.02
C TYR A 291 9.74 -5.89 -18.34
N ILE A 292 9.47 -4.62 -18.01
CA ILE A 292 8.17 -3.99 -18.27
C ILE A 292 7.84 -4.03 -19.76
N ARG A 293 8.80 -3.74 -20.66
CA ARG A 293 8.57 -3.83 -22.12
C ARG A 293 8.18 -5.23 -22.57
N LEU A 294 8.85 -6.26 -22.05
CA LEU A 294 8.55 -7.64 -22.43
C LEU A 294 7.24 -8.12 -21.81
N ARG A 295 7.01 -7.77 -20.55
CA ARG A 295 5.80 -8.11 -19.79
C ARG A 295 4.54 -7.47 -20.37
N LEU A 296 4.65 -6.22 -20.79
CA LEU A 296 3.60 -5.49 -21.49
C LEU A 296 3.06 -6.25 -22.71
N GLU A 297 3.97 -6.70 -23.60
CA GLU A 297 3.54 -7.44 -24.81
C GLU A 297 2.89 -8.79 -24.44
N ALA A 298 3.35 -9.45 -23.37
CA ALA A 298 2.72 -10.67 -22.87
C ALA A 298 1.29 -10.40 -22.39
N LEU A 299 1.07 -9.34 -21.62
CA LEU A 299 -0.27 -8.98 -21.11
C LEU A 299 -1.22 -8.53 -22.23
N LEU A 300 -0.72 -7.77 -23.22
CA LEU A 300 -1.49 -7.37 -24.41
C LEU A 300 -1.91 -8.59 -25.26
N GLY A 301 -1.11 -9.67 -25.25
CA GLY A 301 -1.40 -10.93 -25.92
C GLY A 301 -2.38 -11.86 -25.18
N LEU A 302 -2.79 -11.56 -23.96
CA LEU A 302 -3.77 -12.36 -23.22
C LEU A 302 -5.14 -12.25 -23.91
N SER A 303 -5.62 -13.36 -24.47
CA SER A 303 -6.89 -13.45 -25.18
C SER A 303 -7.94 -14.24 -24.39
#